data_3cc3a15b51438254281145ad9578cefc
#
_entry.id   3cc3a15b51438254281145ad9578cefc
#
_cell.length_a   1.000
_cell.length_b   1.000
_cell.length_c   1.000
_cell.angle_alpha   90.00
_cell.angle_beta   90.00
_cell.angle_gamma   90.00
#
_symmetry.space_group_name_H-M   'P 1'
#
loop_
_entity.id
_entity.type
_entity.pdbx_description
1 polymer ?
#
loop_
_entity_poly.entity_id
_entity_poly.type
_entity_poly.pdbx_seq_one_letter_code
_entity_poly.pdbx_strand_id
1 'polypeptide(L)'
;MEWKEVTLGEVSSKIGDGLHGTPKYDDEGSYYFINGNNLNCGKIIIKDDTKRVGIEEFVKNQKELNEQTILVSINGTIGNVAKYNNEPCILGKSACYINVIKEVDKEFIYYVLTSANFKRNITNEATGTTI
;
A
#
# COMPACT_ATOMS: atom_id res chain seq x y z
N MET A 1 29.50 -4.28 -12.83
CA MET A 1 28.06 -4.62 -12.72
C MET A 1 27.27 -3.60 -13.49
N GLU A 2 26.47 -4.08 -14.43
CA GLU A 2 25.61 -3.20 -15.18
C GLU A 2 24.26 -3.07 -14.49
N TRP A 3 23.82 -1.84 -14.33
CA TRP A 3 22.47 -1.58 -13.82
C TRP A 3 21.51 -1.65 -14.98
N LYS A 4 20.45 -2.43 -14.79
CA LYS A 4 19.41 -2.56 -15.77
C LYS A 4 18.19 -1.77 -15.32
N GLU A 5 17.69 -0.91 -16.20
CA GLU A 5 16.43 -0.22 -15.91
C GLU A 5 15.26 -1.19 -16.04
N VAL A 6 14.43 -1.25 -15.01
CA VAL A 6 13.20 -2.03 -15.01
C VAL A 6 12.06 -1.17 -14.50
N THR A 7 10.86 -1.44 -14.97
CA THR A 7 9.68 -0.76 -14.45
C THR A 7 9.21 -1.45 -13.17
N LEU A 8 8.46 -0.70 -12.37
CA LEU A 8 7.87 -1.27 -11.16
C LEU A 8 6.96 -2.46 -11.50
N GLY A 9 6.25 -2.39 -12.63
CA GLY A 9 5.42 -3.48 -13.10
C GLY A 9 6.20 -4.75 -13.40
N GLU A 10 7.44 -4.62 -13.89
CA GLU A 10 8.28 -5.77 -14.22
C GLU A 10 8.76 -6.53 -12.98
N VAL A 11 8.88 -5.85 -11.84
CA VAL A 11 9.33 -6.48 -10.58
C VAL A 11 8.17 -6.77 -9.64
N SER A 12 6.94 -6.65 -10.11
CA SER A 12 5.75 -6.87 -9.31
C SER A 12 4.83 -7.90 -9.94
N SER A 13 4.24 -8.76 -9.13
CA SER A 13 3.22 -9.70 -9.61
C SER A 13 1.86 -9.02 -9.71
N LYS A 14 1.62 -7.97 -8.90
CA LYS A 14 0.39 -7.20 -8.94
C LYS A 14 0.60 -5.83 -8.33
N ILE A 15 -0.04 -4.82 -8.91
CA ILE A 15 -0.12 -3.48 -8.36
C ILE A 15 -1.60 -3.09 -8.43
N GLY A 16 -2.13 -2.56 -7.31
CA GLY A 16 -3.51 -2.13 -7.28
C GLY A 16 -3.79 -1.22 -6.12
N ASP A 17 -4.99 -0.69 -6.08
CA ASP A 17 -5.46 0.15 -4.97
C ASP A 17 -6.51 -0.59 -4.15
N GLY A 18 -6.97 0.05 -3.08
CA GLY A 18 -7.97 -0.52 -2.21
C GLY A 18 -9.39 -0.15 -2.62
N LEU A 19 -10.29 -0.24 -1.65
CA LEU A 19 -11.72 -0.02 -1.86
C LEU A 19 -12.02 1.44 -2.22
N HIS A 20 -12.72 1.62 -3.33
CA HIS A 20 -13.23 2.93 -3.76
C HIS A 20 -14.63 3.14 -3.21
N GLY A 21 -14.72 3.40 -1.93
CA GLY A 21 -16.00 3.61 -1.26
C GLY A 21 -15.83 3.44 0.22
N THR A 22 -16.94 3.49 0.93
CA THR A 22 -16.92 3.36 2.38
C THR A 22 -17.44 1.99 2.77
N PRO A 23 -16.65 1.19 3.48
CA PRO A 23 -17.13 -0.09 3.97
C PRO A 23 -18.07 0.10 5.15
N LYS A 24 -18.77 -0.96 5.52
CA LYS A 24 -19.56 -0.95 6.75
C LYS A 24 -18.59 -1.09 7.94
N TYR A 25 -18.54 -0.07 8.77
CA TYR A 25 -17.68 -0.09 9.95
C TYR A 25 -18.25 -0.96 11.06
N ASP A 26 -17.37 -1.52 11.87
CA ASP A 26 -17.71 -2.32 13.04
C ASP A 26 -16.66 -2.06 14.11
N ASP A 27 -17.03 -1.34 15.16
CA ASP A 27 -16.10 -0.97 16.24
C ASP A 27 -15.52 -2.18 16.94
N GLU A 28 -16.19 -3.31 16.87
CA GLU A 28 -15.72 -4.57 17.46
C GLU A 28 -15.13 -5.51 16.42
N GLY A 29 -14.96 -5.04 15.19
CA GLY A 29 -14.41 -5.82 14.11
C GLY A 29 -12.95 -6.20 14.35
N SER A 30 -12.52 -7.30 13.74
CA SER A 30 -11.16 -7.81 13.89
C SER A 30 -10.21 -7.32 12.81
N TYR A 31 -10.68 -6.53 11.85
CA TYR A 31 -9.89 -6.08 10.71
C TYR A 31 -9.88 -4.56 10.64
N TYR A 32 -8.73 -4.01 10.26
CA TYR A 32 -8.55 -2.56 10.19
C TYR A 32 -8.77 -2.07 8.76
N PHE A 33 -9.32 -0.87 8.64
CA PHE A 33 -9.47 -0.18 7.36
C PHE A 33 -8.32 0.80 7.22
N ILE A 34 -7.35 0.44 6.36
CA ILE A 34 -6.08 1.15 6.24
C ILE A 34 -6.09 2.05 5.03
N ASN A 35 -5.72 3.30 5.23
CA ASN A 35 -5.58 4.31 4.18
C ASN A 35 -4.17 4.89 4.19
N GLY A 36 -3.90 5.81 3.27
CA GLY A 36 -2.57 6.40 3.14
C GLY A 36 -2.06 7.04 4.42
N ASN A 37 -2.95 7.62 5.23
CA ASN A 37 -2.56 8.25 6.50
C ASN A 37 -2.16 7.24 7.59
N ASN A 38 -2.31 5.96 7.33
CA ASN A 38 -1.84 4.91 8.24
C ASN A 38 -0.44 4.40 7.88
N LEU A 39 0.17 4.94 6.83
CA LEU A 39 1.48 4.48 6.36
C LEU A 39 2.54 5.48 6.80
N ASN A 40 3.53 5.01 7.55
CA ASN A 40 4.59 5.90 8.01
C ASN A 40 5.84 5.11 8.39
N CYS A 41 6.99 5.62 7.97
CA CYS A 41 8.30 5.07 8.36
C CYS A 41 8.44 3.57 8.13
N GLY A 42 7.88 3.07 7.05
CA GLY A 42 7.98 1.67 6.68
C GLY A 42 6.96 0.76 7.34
N LYS A 43 6.03 1.31 8.11
CA LYS A 43 5.07 0.51 8.88
C LYS A 43 3.65 1.00 8.71
N ILE A 44 2.71 0.08 8.87
CA ILE A 44 1.30 0.42 9.03
C ILE A 44 1.10 0.87 10.48
N ILE A 45 0.59 2.07 10.66
CA ILE A 45 0.34 2.63 11.98
C ILE A 45 -1.15 2.52 12.31
N ILE A 46 -1.48 1.71 13.29
CA ILE A 46 -2.85 1.58 13.78
C ILE A 46 -3.05 2.62 14.88
N LYS A 47 -4.00 3.50 14.67
CA LYS A 47 -4.31 4.60 15.61
C LYS A 47 -5.60 4.30 16.35
N ASP A 48 -5.86 5.07 17.40
CA ASP A 48 -7.09 4.91 18.19
C ASP A 48 -8.35 5.17 17.34
N ASP A 49 -8.24 6.08 16.36
CA ASP A 49 -9.34 6.42 15.47
C ASP A 49 -9.36 5.60 14.16
N THR A 50 -8.45 4.64 14.00
CA THR A 50 -8.46 3.77 12.84
C THR A 50 -9.74 2.95 12.83
N LYS A 51 -10.48 3.04 11.73
CA LYS A 51 -11.76 2.33 11.60
C LYS A 51 -11.52 0.83 11.46
N ARG A 52 -12.48 0.05 11.91
CA ARG A 52 -12.44 -1.41 11.83
C ARG A 52 -13.66 -1.93 11.12
N VAL A 53 -13.54 -3.13 10.58
CA VAL A 53 -14.63 -3.83 9.86
C VAL A 53 -14.69 -5.27 10.34
N GLY A 54 -15.86 -5.88 10.14
CA GLY A 54 -16.05 -7.29 10.47
C GLY A 54 -15.60 -8.21 9.35
N ILE A 55 -15.76 -9.51 9.59
CA ILE A 55 -15.32 -10.56 8.66
C ILE A 55 -16.00 -10.45 7.30
N GLU A 56 -17.27 -10.07 7.26
CA GLU A 56 -18.00 -9.98 5.99
C GLU A 56 -17.38 -8.93 5.06
N GLU A 57 -17.07 -7.75 5.61
CA GLU A 57 -16.43 -6.70 4.84
C GLU A 57 -15.00 -7.10 4.44
N PHE A 58 -14.29 -7.80 5.32
CA PHE A 58 -12.96 -8.29 5.01
C PHE A 58 -12.99 -9.25 3.82
N VAL A 59 -13.86 -10.25 3.86
CA VAL A 59 -13.94 -11.26 2.79
C VAL A 59 -14.30 -10.61 1.46
N LYS A 60 -15.20 -9.63 1.51
CA LYS A 60 -15.69 -8.93 0.31
C LYS A 60 -14.61 -8.06 -0.34
N ASN A 61 -13.75 -7.43 0.46
CA ASN A 61 -12.84 -6.40 -0.01
C ASN A 61 -11.36 -6.74 0.15
N GLN A 62 -11.02 -7.93 0.62
CA GLN A 62 -9.64 -8.29 0.84
C GLN A 62 -8.84 -8.30 -0.44
N LYS A 63 -7.57 -7.92 -0.33
CA LYS A 63 -6.61 -8.02 -1.41
C LYS A 63 -5.58 -9.08 -1.06
N GLU A 64 -4.90 -9.62 -2.06
CA GLU A 64 -3.83 -10.56 -1.81
C GLU A 64 -2.60 -9.80 -1.30
N LEU A 65 -2.34 -9.90 0.00
CA LEU A 65 -1.20 -9.26 0.65
C LEU A 65 -0.33 -10.36 1.27
N ASN A 66 0.98 -10.21 1.13
CA ASN A 66 1.92 -11.20 1.62
C ASN A 66 3.21 -10.55 2.11
N GLU A 67 4.23 -11.34 2.42
CA GLU A 67 5.50 -10.85 2.95
C GLU A 67 6.30 -10.02 1.94
N GLN A 68 5.92 -10.04 0.66
CA GLN A 68 6.54 -9.23 -0.38
C GLN A 68 5.74 -7.97 -0.71
N THR A 69 4.67 -7.70 0.02
CA THR A 69 3.79 -6.56 -0.25
C THR A 69 4.33 -5.27 0.36
N ILE A 70 4.32 -4.21 -0.44
CA ILE A 70 4.62 -2.85 0.00
C ILE A 70 3.40 -1.98 -0.28
N LEU A 71 3.06 -1.10 0.66
CA LEU A 71 1.95 -0.17 0.53
C LEU A 71 2.47 1.24 0.33
N VAL A 72 1.82 1.99 -0.56
CA VAL A 72 2.20 3.36 -0.87
C VAL A 72 0.96 4.25 -0.83
N SER A 73 1.07 5.39 -0.16
CA SER A 73 -0.03 6.37 -0.16
C SER A 73 -0.04 7.13 -1.48
N ILE A 74 -1.20 7.23 -2.10
CA ILE A 74 -1.35 7.88 -3.41
C ILE A 74 -2.30 9.05 -3.40
N ASN A 75 -3.02 9.26 -2.29
CA ASN A 75 -3.90 10.41 -2.10
C ASN A 75 -3.62 11.00 -0.73
N GLY A 76 -3.87 12.30 -0.56
CA GLY A 76 -3.60 12.96 0.70
C GLY A 76 -2.10 13.10 0.92
N THR A 77 -1.55 12.40 1.91
CA THR A 77 -0.09 12.39 2.15
C THR A 77 0.56 11.44 1.15
N ILE A 78 0.98 11.98 0.02
CA ILE A 78 1.53 11.20 -1.09
C ILE A 78 2.96 10.77 -0.77
N GLY A 79 3.27 9.51 -1.11
CA GLY A 79 4.64 8.99 -1.04
C GLY A 79 5.03 8.36 0.28
N ASN A 80 4.12 8.26 1.25
CA ASN A 80 4.39 7.45 2.43
C ASN A 80 4.38 5.98 2.05
N VAL A 81 5.33 5.23 2.58
CA VAL A 81 5.53 3.83 2.21
C VAL A 81 5.56 2.97 3.48
N ALA A 82 4.95 1.80 3.40
CA ALA A 82 4.97 0.84 4.49
C ALA A 82 5.18 -0.57 3.93
N LYS A 83 5.89 -1.41 4.69
CA LYS A 83 6.01 -2.83 4.38
C LYS A 83 4.92 -3.57 5.14
N TYR A 84 4.15 -4.37 4.42
CA TYR A 84 3.09 -5.16 5.04
C TYR A 84 3.69 -6.21 5.96
N ASN A 85 3.16 -6.33 7.17
CA ASN A 85 3.64 -7.26 8.19
C ASN A 85 2.50 -8.06 8.80
N ASN A 86 1.65 -8.62 7.94
CA ASN A 86 0.53 -9.49 8.32
C ASN A 86 -0.56 -8.81 9.16
N GLU A 87 -0.65 -7.50 9.12
CA GLU A 87 -1.75 -6.82 9.80
C GLU A 87 -3.09 -7.25 9.19
N PRO A 88 -4.08 -7.58 10.03
CA PRO A 88 -5.41 -7.95 9.52
C PRO A 88 -6.14 -6.71 9.03
N CYS A 89 -6.21 -6.52 7.72
CA CYS A 89 -6.73 -5.27 7.20
C CYS A 89 -7.32 -5.39 5.80
N ILE A 90 -8.17 -4.41 5.46
CA ILE A 90 -8.52 -4.09 4.09
C ILE A 90 -7.97 -2.71 3.78
N LEU A 91 -7.80 -2.40 2.52
CA LEU A 91 -7.19 -1.14 2.09
C LEU A 91 -8.24 -0.22 1.50
N GLY A 92 -8.09 1.08 1.79
CA GLY A 92 -8.88 2.12 1.14
C GLY A 92 -8.22 2.59 -0.15
N LYS A 93 -8.90 3.48 -0.87
CA LYS A 93 -8.43 3.95 -2.18
C LYS A 93 -7.11 4.72 -2.13
N SER A 94 -6.75 5.25 -0.96
CA SER A 94 -5.50 6.01 -0.82
C SER A 94 -4.31 5.14 -0.48
N ALA A 95 -4.49 3.83 -0.34
CA ALA A 95 -3.41 2.89 -0.07
C ALA A 95 -3.25 1.95 -1.26
N CYS A 96 -2.22 2.19 -2.07
CA CYS A 96 -1.87 1.32 -3.18
C CYS A 96 -1.02 0.17 -2.66
N TYR A 97 -1.23 -1.03 -3.17
CA TYR A 97 -0.40 -2.17 -2.80
C TYR A 97 0.43 -2.65 -3.99
N ILE A 98 1.65 -3.06 -3.70
CA ILE A 98 2.60 -3.56 -4.69
C ILE A 98 3.10 -4.91 -4.19
N ASN A 99 2.76 -5.96 -4.89
CA ASN A 99 3.24 -7.30 -4.56
C ASN A 99 4.50 -7.56 -5.38
N VAL A 100 5.65 -7.41 -4.72
CA VAL A 100 6.96 -7.61 -5.36
C VAL A 100 7.15 -9.10 -5.64
N ILE A 101 7.74 -9.43 -6.78
CA ILE A 101 8.01 -10.84 -7.11
C ILE A 101 9.06 -11.42 -6.15
N LYS A 102 9.03 -12.74 -5.95
CA LYS A 102 9.93 -13.42 -5.01
C LYS A 102 11.41 -13.20 -5.29
N GLU A 103 11.74 -13.07 -6.56
CA GLU A 103 13.13 -12.98 -7.04
C GLU A 103 13.75 -11.62 -6.74
N VAL A 104 12.95 -10.66 -6.27
CA VAL A 104 13.40 -9.30 -6.00
C VAL A 104 13.30 -9.03 -4.51
N ASP A 105 14.35 -8.42 -3.95
CA ASP A 105 14.37 -8.04 -2.55
C ASP A 105 13.43 -6.85 -2.32
N LYS A 106 12.38 -7.06 -1.52
CA LYS A 106 11.42 -5.99 -1.25
C LYS A 106 12.06 -4.81 -0.52
N GLU A 107 13.13 -5.03 0.24
CA GLU A 107 13.84 -3.93 0.92
C GLU A 107 14.48 -2.99 -0.09
N PHE A 108 15.00 -3.52 -1.17
CA PHE A 108 15.53 -2.70 -2.25
C PHE A 108 14.42 -1.86 -2.89
N ILE A 109 13.26 -2.48 -3.16
CA ILE A 109 12.12 -1.76 -3.72
C ILE A 109 11.62 -0.69 -2.74
N TYR A 110 11.61 -1.01 -1.45
CA TYR A 110 11.24 -0.03 -0.42
C TYR A 110 12.16 1.19 -0.48
N TYR A 111 13.47 0.98 -0.60
CA TYR A 111 14.41 2.08 -0.72
C TYR A 111 14.14 2.93 -1.96
N VAL A 112 13.89 2.29 -3.10
CA VAL A 112 13.57 3.02 -4.33
C VAL A 112 12.32 3.86 -4.15
N LEU A 113 11.27 3.28 -3.56
CA LEU A 113 9.99 3.97 -3.36
C LEU A 113 10.08 5.12 -2.37
N THR A 114 11.04 5.07 -1.44
CA THR A 114 11.25 6.16 -0.49
C THR A 114 12.25 7.19 -1.00
N SER A 115 12.84 6.98 -2.16
CA SER A 115 13.81 7.91 -2.72
C SER A 115 13.16 9.25 -3.07
N ALA A 116 13.95 10.32 -3.02
CA ALA A 116 13.46 11.65 -3.36
C ALA A 116 12.96 11.73 -4.80
N ASN A 117 13.63 11.02 -5.72
CA ASN A 117 13.24 11.00 -7.12
C ASN A 117 11.89 10.36 -7.32
N PHE A 118 11.63 9.24 -6.66
CA PHE A 118 10.34 8.57 -6.77
C PHE A 118 9.22 9.43 -6.20
N LYS A 119 9.42 10.02 -5.02
CA LYS A 119 8.43 10.89 -4.39
C LYS A 119 8.11 12.09 -5.27
N ARG A 120 9.12 12.67 -5.92
CA ARG A 120 8.94 13.80 -6.83
C ARG A 120 8.11 13.39 -8.05
N ASN A 121 8.41 12.24 -8.63
CA ASN A 121 7.69 11.74 -9.80
C ASN A 121 6.23 11.46 -9.48
N ILE A 122 5.96 10.81 -8.35
CA ILE A 122 4.59 10.56 -7.90
C ILE A 122 3.82 11.87 -7.71
N THR A 123 4.43 12.86 -7.07
CA THR A 123 3.79 14.14 -6.83
C THR A 123 3.45 14.84 -8.16
N ASN A 124 4.36 14.81 -9.12
CA ASN A 124 4.15 15.42 -10.43
C ASN A 124 3.08 14.73 -11.25
N GLU A 125 2.93 13.43 -11.09
CA GLU A 125 2.00 12.62 -11.88
C GLU A 125 0.66 12.38 -11.18
N ALA A 126 0.53 12.78 -9.92
CA ALA A 126 -0.68 12.51 -9.13
C ALA A 126 -1.93 13.19 -9.69
N THR A 127 -1.78 14.16 -10.57
CA THR A 127 -2.90 14.90 -11.14
C THR A 127 -3.56 14.22 -12.33
N GLY A 128 -3.00 13.15 -12.85
CA GLY A 128 -3.61 12.57 -14.04
C GLY A 128 -3.16 11.19 -14.44
N THR A 129 -2.21 10.61 -13.76
CA THR A 129 -1.70 9.32 -14.18
C THR A 129 -1.73 8.29 -13.08
N THR A 130 -1.86 7.05 -13.48
CA THR A 130 -1.68 5.91 -12.61
C THR A 130 -0.19 5.61 -12.46
N ILE A 131 0.13 5.05 -11.34
CA ILE A 131 1.48 4.58 -11.08
C ILE A 131 1.76 3.34 -11.93
#